data_9d913b4688dde8d53a5f13b093215f81
#
_entry.id   9d913b4688dde8d53a5f13b093215f81
#
_cell.length_a   1.000
_cell.length_b   1.000
_cell.length_c   1.000
_cell.angle_alpha   90.00
_cell.angle_beta   90.00
_cell.angle_gamma   90.00
#
_symmetry.space_group_name_H-M   'P 1'
#
loop_
_entity.id
_entity.type
_entity.pdbx_description
1 polymer ?
#
loop_
_entity_poly.entity_id
_entity_poly.type
_entity_poly.pdbx_seq_one_letter_code
_entity_poly.pdbx_strand_id
1 'polypeptide(L)'
;GSEMCIRDRIVINDPTSSVRPLMETFSEAKGYPTDMFINSEEGLEMVSKDTLVMVVDTNRPSYTECPELLRKTGKIVVFDHHRQSSEIIENPILSYIEPYASSACEMVAEVLQYFNDGVKINATEADCIYAGILIDTNNFMTKTGVRTFEAAAFLKRSGAEVTRVRKMLRNDMACYKARAEAVRHAEVYRGSFAISVCPSENVESPTIVGAQAANELLNIIGIKASFVLTEYNDKIYISSRSIDEINVQIIMEKLGGGGHLNVAGAQLTGVTIVQAKRMIQDTLDEMLKEGDIEE
;
A
#
# COMPACT_ATOMS: atom_id res chain seq x y z
N GLY A 1 -0.70 -38.06 -15.42
CA GLY A 1 -0.98 -36.78 -14.89
C GLY A 1 -1.17 -36.88 -13.41
N SER A 2 -0.21 -36.39 -12.62
CA SER A 2 -0.44 -36.21 -11.18
C SER A 2 -1.29 -34.93 -11.04
N GLU A 3 -2.54 -35.08 -10.67
CA GLU A 3 -3.34 -34.01 -10.12
C GLU A 3 -2.66 -33.58 -8.80
N MET A 4 -1.75 -32.63 -8.87
CA MET A 4 -1.45 -31.81 -7.69
C MET A 4 -2.71 -30.99 -7.44
N CYS A 5 -3.55 -31.46 -6.52
CA CYS A 5 -4.62 -30.65 -5.97
C CYS A 5 -3.95 -29.54 -5.15
N ILE A 6 -3.58 -28.45 -5.81
CA ILE A 6 -3.09 -27.26 -5.15
C ILE A 6 -4.30 -26.68 -4.43
N ARG A 7 -4.28 -26.79 -3.10
CA ARG A 7 -5.30 -26.21 -2.22
C ARG A 7 -4.80 -24.86 -1.70
N ASP A 8 -4.37 -23.99 -2.62
CA ASP A 8 -3.89 -22.69 -2.25
C ASP A 8 -5.08 -21.81 -1.83
N ARG A 9 -4.92 -21.10 -0.74
CA ARG A 9 -5.90 -20.16 -0.19
C ARG A 9 -5.20 -18.85 0.14
N ILE A 10 -5.93 -17.76 -0.04
CA ILE A 10 -5.48 -16.43 0.32
C ILE A 10 -6.33 -15.97 1.49
N VAL A 11 -5.70 -15.77 2.65
CA VAL A 11 -6.39 -15.25 3.83
C VAL A 11 -6.50 -13.75 3.72
N ILE A 12 -7.72 -13.24 3.74
CA ILE A 12 -8.02 -11.81 3.71
C ILE A 12 -9.36 -11.56 4.44
N ASN A 13 -9.38 -10.66 5.41
CA ASN A 13 -10.57 -10.39 6.22
C ASN A 13 -11.39 -9.22 5.65
N ASP A 14 -10.76 -8.06 5.52
CA ASP A 14 -11.42 -6.81 5.10
C ASP A 14 -10.74 -6.23 3.85
N PRO A 15 -11.06 -6.74 2.65
CA PRO A 15 -10.45 -6.25 1.43
C PRO A 15 -10.83 -4.78 1.18
N THR A 16 -9.81 -3.97 0.93
CA THR A 16 -9.99 -2.55 0.59
C THR A 16 -10.67 -2.37 -0.77
N SER A 17 -11.19 -1.17 -1.03
CA SER A 17 -11.79 -0.82 -2.32
C SER A 17 -10.85 -1.02 -3.52
N SER A 18 -9.54 -0.96 -3.31
CA SER A 18 -8.54 -1.23 -4.35
C SER A 18 -8.34 -2.72 -4.61
N VAL A 19 -8.55 -3.59 -3.60
CA VAL A 19 -8.33 -5.04 -3.69
C VAL A 19 -9.58 -5.78 -4.21
N ARG A 20 -10.79 -5.33 -3.86
CA ARG A 20 -12.04 -5.97 -4.27
C ARG A 20 -12.15 -6.22 -5.77
N PRO A 21 -11.86 -5.25 -6.68
CA PRO A 21 -11.93 -5.50 -8.12
C PRO A 21 -10.96 -6.58 -8.60
N LEU A 22 -9.80 -6.72 -7.94
CA LEU A 22 -8.83 -7.78 -8.23
C LEU A 22 -9.38 -9.14 -7.82
N MET A 23 -9.98 -9.25 -6.61
CA MET A 23 -10.62 -10.49 -6.13
C MET A 23 -11.79 -10.92 -7.05
N GLU A 24 -12.63 -9.97 -7.47
CA GLU A 24 -13.75 -10.22 -8.40
C GLU A 24 -13.26 -10.79 -9.72
N THR A 25 -12.13 -10.30 -10.23
CA THR A 25 -11.51 -10.80 -11.45
C THR A 25 -11.18 -12.30 -11.37
N PHE A 26 -10.71 -12.79 -10.21
CA PHE A 26 -10.45 -14.21 -9.98
C PHE A 26 -11.72 -15.02 -9.79
N SER A 27 -12.74 -14.44 -9.16
CA SER A 27 -14.05 -15.10 -8.97
C SER A 27 -14.76 -15.36 -10.31
N GLU A 28 -14.57 -14.49 -11.30
CA GLU A 28 -15.14 -14.61 -12.65
C GLU A 28 -14.28 -15.47 -13.59
N ALA A 29 -12.99 -15.63 -13.27
CA ALA A 29 -12.05 -16.36 -14.14
C ALA A 29 -12.19 -17.88 -13.98
N LYS A 30 -12.19 -18.59 -15.10
CA LYS A 30 -12.19 -20.07 -15.09
C LYS A 30 -10.84 -20.61 -14.61
N GLY A 31 -10.89 -21.63 -13.78
CA GLY A 31 -9.69 -22.39 -13.37
C GLY A 31 -9.20 -22.05 -11.95
N TYR A 32 -9.84 -21.14 -11.27
CA TYR A 32 -9.57 -20.84 -9.85
C TYR A 32 -10.63 -21.46 -8.94
N PRO A 33 -10.25 -21.90 -7.71
CA PRO A 33 -11.21 -22.38 -6.73
C PRO A 33 -12.17 -21.26 -6.33
N THR A 34 -13.45 -21.56 -6.16
CA THR A 34 -14.45 -20.60 -5.68
C THR A 34 -14.19 -20.14 -4.24
N ASP A 35 -13.44 -20.95 -3.47
CA ASP A 35 -13.02 -20.74 -2.09
C ASP A 35 -11.53 -20.32 -2.01
N MET A 36 -11.00 -19.67 -3.05
CA MET A 36 -9.61 -19.19 -3.06
C MET A 36 -9.35 -18.15 -1.98
N PHE A 37 -10.30 -17.25 -1.75
CA PHE A 37 -10.23 -16.23 -0.71
C PHE A 37 -11.02 -16.70 0.50
N ILE A 38 -10.38 -16.71 1.67
CA ILE A 38 -10.93 -17.19 2.93
C ILE A 38 -10.64 -16.18 4.05
N ASN A 39 -11.42 -16.22 5.13
CA ASN A 39 -11.15 -15.43 6.31
C ASN A 39 -10.16 -16.13 7.27
N SER A 40 -9.79 -15.45 8.36
CA SER A 40 -8.87 -15.99 9.36
C SER A 40 -9.37 -17.26 10.04
N GLU A 41 -10.66 -17.39 10.33
CA GLU A 41 -11.25 -18.58 10.99
C GLU A 41 -11.12 -19.80 10.09
N GLU A 42 -11.51 -19.67 8.83
CA GLU A 42 -11.38 -20.72 7.82
C GLU A 42 -9.90 -21.12 7.62
N GLY A 43 -8.98 -20.13 7.59
CA GLY A 43 -7.55 -20.37 7.49
C GLY A 43 -6.99 -21.17 8.67
N LEU A 44 -7.44 -20.85 9.90
CA LEU A 44 -7.03 -21.57 11.11
C LEU A 44 -7.58 -23.00 11.18
N GLU A 45 -8.72 -23.28 10.59
CA GLU A 45 -9.29 -24.63 10.48
C GLU A 45 -8.53 -25.47 9.45
N MET A 46 -8.04 -24.86 8.37
CA MET A 46 -7.39 -25.57 7.27
C MET A 46 -5.89 -25.80 7.48
N VAL A 47 -5.22 -24.94 8.26
CA VAL A 47 -3.77 -25.01 8.46
C VAL A 47 -3.36 -26.25 9.23
N SER A 48 -2.28 -26.88 8.80
CA SER A 48 -1.63 -28.02 9.47
C SER A 48 -0.13 -27.77 9.62
N LYS A 49 0.57 -28.67 10.32
CA LYS A 49 2.04 -28.62 10.44
C LYS A 49 2.75 -28.75 9.08
N ASP A 50 2.08 -29.31 8.08
CA ASP A 50 2.61 -29.50 6.74
C ASP A 50 2.25 -28.36 5.77
N THR A 51 1.40 -27.44 6.17
CA THR A 51 1.01 -26.30 5.37
C THR A 51 2.17 -25.31 5.23
N LEU A 52 2.46 -24.89 4.01
CA LEU A 52 3.34 -23.77 3.73
C LEU A 52 2.55 -22.47 3.87
N VAL A 53 2.97 -21.60 4.76
CA VAL A 53 2.41 -20.26 4.91
C VAL A 53 3.34 -19.27 4.23
N MET A 54 2.84 -18.59 3.20
CA MET A 54 3.54 -17.49 2.54
C MET A 54 3.02 -16.16 3.05
N VAL A 55 3.90 -15.35 3.61
CA VAL A 55 3.62 -13.98 4.01
C VAL A 55 4.22 -13.06 2.95
N VAL A 56 3.39 -12.20 2.40
CA VAL A 56 3.79 -11.23 1.38
C VAL A 56 3.48 -9.81 1.82
N ASP A 57 4.35 -8.87 1.47
CA ASP A 57 4.20 -7.43 1.69
C ASP A 57 4.22 -7.00 3.17
N THR A 58 4.64 -7.88 4.05
CA THR A 58 4.97 -7.56 5.45
C THR A 58 5.97 -8.56 6.03
N ASN A 59 6.82 -8.09 6.94
CA ASN A 59 7.71 -8.94 7.74
C ASN A 59 7.37 -8.90 9.24
N ARG A 60 6.23 -8.26 9.61
CA ARG A 60 5.77 -8.11 10.99
C ARG A 60 4.56 -9.00 11.26
N PRO A 61 4.59 -9.87 12.27
CA PRO A 61 3.46 -10.71 12.64
C PRO A 61 2.16 -9.93 12.84
N SER A 62 2.21 -8.79 13.54
CA SER A 62 1.02 -7.97 13.86
C SER A 62 0.35 -7.33 12.64
N TYR A 63 1.03 -7.26 11.49
CA TYR A 63 0.47 -6.73 10.24
C TYR A 63 -0.05 -7.82 9.29
N THR A 64 0.10 -9.10 9.64
CA THR A 64 -0.51 -10.18 8.86
C THR A 64 -2.00 -10.26 9.13
N GLU A 65 -2.77 -10.71 8.14
CA GLU A 65 -4.23 -10.90 8.27
C GLU A 65 -4.61 -11.85 9.43
N CYS A 66 -3.75 -12.84 9.73
CA CYS A 66 -3.97 -13.80 10.79
C CYS A 66 -2.62 -14.22 11.43
N PRO A 67 -2.15 -13.50 12.47
CA PRO A 67 -0.87 -13.81 13.14
C PRO A 67 -0.81 -15.21 13.75
N GLU A 68 -1.95 -15.78 14.10
CA GLU A 68 -2.06 -17.11 14.70
C GLU A 68 -1.62 -18.22 13.74
N LEU A 69 -1.76 -18.03 12.43
CA LEU A 69 -1.30 -18.98 11.41
C LEU A 69 0.21 -19.24 11.51
N LEU A 70 0.98 -18.21 11.85
CA LEU A 70 2.45 -18.32 11.99
C LEU A 70 2.88 -19.25 13.11
N ARG A 71 1.99 -19.55 14.05
CA ARG A 71 2.25 -20.46 15.18
C ARG A 71 1.80 -21.90 14.90
N LYS A 72 1.03 -22.13 13.82
CA LYS A 72 0.44 -23.44 13.49
C LYS A 72 1.34 -24.30 12.61
N THR A 73 2.31 -23.69 11.92
CA THR A 73 3.25 -24.38 11.03
C THR A 73 4.68 -23.91 11.27
N GLY A 74 5.65 -24.78 10.98
CA GLY A 74 7.07 -24.40 10.91
C GLY A 74 7.56 -24.09 9.48
N LYS A 75 6.64 -24.11 8.50
CA LYS A 75 6.96 -23.87 7.08
C LYS A 75 6.49 -22.49 6.67
N ILE A 76 7.27 -21.44 7.01
CA ILE A 76 6.94 -20.05 6.73
C ILE A 76 7.92 -19.49 5.72
N VAL A 77 7.39 -18.81 4.70
CA VAL A 77 8.14 -18.06 3.70
C VAL A 77 7.71 -16.61 3.77
N VAL A 78 8.66 -15.68 3.76
CA VAL A 78 8.39 -14.25 3.83
C VAL A 78 8.98 -13.55 2.60
N PHE A 79 8.14 -12.77 1.89
CA PHE A 79 8.54 -11.86 0.82
C PHE A 79 8.09 -10.45 1.17
N ASP A 80 9.02 -9.53 1.38
CA ASP A 80 8.67 -8.17 1.78
C ASP A 80 9.70 -7.15 1.29
N HIS A 81 9.23 -5.94 0.98
CA HIS A 81 10.07 -4.81 0.59
C HIS A 81 10.15 -3.72 1.66
N HIS A 82 9.53 -3.93 2.83
CA HIS A 82 9.61 -2.99 3.92
C HIS A 82 10.88 -3.20 4.75
N ARG A 83 11.37 -2.13 5.38
CA ARG A 83 12.47 -2.22 6.33
C ARG A 83 12.07 -3.04 7.54
N GLN A 84 12.97 -3.88 8.01
CA GLN A 84 12.76 -4.65 9.23
C GLN A 84 12.68 -3.72 10.44
N SER A 85 11.83 -4.09 11.39
CA SER A 85 11.70 -3.46 12.70
C SER A 85 12.19 -4.39 13.81
N SER A 86 11.93 -4.04 15.06
CA SER A 86 12.16 -4.93 16.21
C SER A 86 11.19 -6.12 16.25
N GLU A 87 10.01 -5.99 15.61
CA GLU A 87 9.05 -7.06 15.45
C GLU A 87 9.30 -7.77 14.12
N ILE A 88 9.65 -9.05 14.17
CA ILE A 88 9.94 -9.87 13.00
C ILE A 88 9.21 -11.22 13.08
N ILE A 89 8.97 -11.84 11.93
CA ILE A 89 8.51 -13.21 11.85
C ILE A 89 9.70 -14.13 12.17
N GLU A 90 9.58 -14.92 13.24
CA GLU A 90 10.65 -15.77 13.72
C GLU A 90 10.75 -17.08 12.93
N ASN A 91 11.99 -17.52 12.70
CA ASN A 91 12.34 -18.82 12.12
C ASN A 91 11.64 -19.18 10.79
N PRO A 92 11.53 -18.28 9.81
CA PRO A 92 11.04 -18.65 8.49
C PRO A 92 12.03 -19.58 7.80
N ILE A 93 11.53 -20.53 6.99
CA ILE A 93 12.39 -21.38 6.16
C ILE A 93 13.03 -20.60 5.01
N LEU A 94 12.39 -19.50 4.58
CA LEU A 94 12.92 -18.52 3.65
C LEU A 94 12.41 -17.12 4.05
N SER A 95 13.32 -16.17 4.13
CA SER A 95 13.01 -14.75 4.30
C SER A 95 13.73 -13.97 3.21
N TYR A 96 12.96 -13.40 2.29
CA TYR A 96 13.46 -12.54 1.24
C TYR A 96 12.92 -11.12 1.45
N ILE A 97 13.76 -10.28 2.04
CA ILE A 97 13.42 -8.90 2.39
C ILE A 97 14.35 -7.98 1.61
N GLU A 98 13.77 -7.16 0.72
CA GLU A 98 14.49 -6.31 -0.20
C GLU A 98 13.95 -4.86 -0.17
N PRO A 99 14.46 -4.01 0.75
CA PRO A 99 13.96 -2.65 0.94
C PRO A 99 14.15 -1.70 -0.26
N TYR A 100 14.92 -2.12 -1.25
CA TYR A 100 15.15 -1.35 -2.48
C TYR A 100 14.23 -1.78 -3.63
N ALA A 101 13.45 -2.85 -3.46
CA ALA A 101 12.40 -3.20 -4.40
C ALA A 101 11.24 -2.19 -4.31
N SER A 102 10.61 -1.89 -5.42
CA SER A 102 9.49 -0.96 -5.46
C SER A 102 8.24 -1.50 -4.78
N SER A 103 8.07 -2.82 -4.81
CA SER A 103 6.91 -3.55 -4.30
C SER A 103 7.20 -5.03 -4.09
N ALA A 104 6.42 -5.71 -3.27
CA ALA A 104 6.44 -7.16 -3.19
C ALA A 104 6.05 -7.82 -4.54
N CYS A 105 5.20 -7.15 -5.32
CA CYS A 105 4.81 -7.58 -6.67
C CYS A 105 5.99 -7.58 -7.66
N GLU A 106 6.90 -6.60 -7.58
CA GLU A 106 8.16 -6.60 -8.33
C GLU A 106 9.00 -7.84 -7.99
N MET A 107 9.20 -8.10 -6.70
CA MET A 107 9.99 -9.24 -6.23
C MET A 107 9.39 -10.58 -6.68
N VAL A 108 8.08 -10.74 -6.60
CA VAL A 108 7.38 -11.93 -7.09
C VAL A 108 7.56 -12.08 -8.60
N ALA A 109 7.39 -11.02 -9.38
CA ALA A 109 7.59 -11.04 -10.82
C ALA A 109 9.03 -11.43 -11.21
N GLU A 110 10.03 -10.99 -10.46
CA GLU A 110 11.43 -11.39 -10.66
C GLU A 110 11.63 -12.88 -10.38
N VAL A 111 11.16 -13.37 -9.23
CA VAL A 111 11.32 -14.78 -8.85
C VAL A 111 10.64 -15.71 -9.84
N LEU A 112 9.45 -15.35 -10.33
CA LEU A 112 8.70 -16.15 -11.31
C LEU A 112 9.44 -16.38 -12.62
N GLN A 113 10.32 -15.46 -13.02
CA GLN A 113 11.15 -15.62 -14.23
C GLN A 113 12.18 -16.75 -14.10
N TYR A 114 12.58 -17.09 -12.88
CA TYR A 114 13.62 -18.08 -12.60
C TYR A 114 13.09 -19.35 -11.90
N PHE A 115 11.80 -19.40 -11.61
CA PHE A 115 11.26 -20.43 -10.73
C PHE A 115 11.26 -21.82 -11.36
N ASN A 116 10.79 -21.98 -12.55
CA ASN A 116 10.86 -23.22 -13.34
C ASN A 116 10.27 -22.97 -14.74
N ASP A 117 10.81 -23.66 -15.76
CA ASP A 117 10.32 -23.57 -17.17
C ASP A 117 8.85 -23.98 -17.35
N GLY A 118 8.26 -24.67 -16.38
CA GLY A 118 6.85 -25.08 -16.39
C GLY A 118 5.85 -24.09 -15.82
N VAL A 119 6.30 -23.08 -15.07
CA VAL A 119 5.41 -22.08 -14.46
C VAL A 119 5.11 -20.98 -15.47
N LYS A 120 3.84 -20.87 -15.86
CA LYS A 120 3.36 -19.82 -16.78
C LYS A 120 2.33 -18.99 -16.03
N ILE A 121 2.55 -17.69 -16.00
CA ILE A 121 1.57 -16.73 -15.51
C ILE A 121 0.55 -16.50 -16.61
N ASN A 122 -0.73 -16.56 -16.29
CA ASN A 122 -1.78 -16.18 -17.24
C ASN A 122 -2.03 -14.65 -17.20
N ALA A 123 -2.85 -14.16 -18.13
CA ALA A 123 -3.11 -12.74 -18.27
C ALA A 123 -3.76 -12.10 -17.03
N THR A 124 -4.62 -12.83 -16.32
CA THR A 124 -5.29 -12.34 -15.09
C THR A 124 -4.28 -12.16 -13.96
N GLU A 125 -3.42 -13.14 -13.75
CA GLU A 125 -2.35 -13.08 -12.75
C GLU A 125 -1.35 -11.96 -13.07
N ALA A 126 -0.98 -11.85 -14.34
CA ALA A 126 -0.09 -10.80 -14.80
C ALA A 126 -0.68 -9.39 -14.61
N ASP A 127 -1.99 -9.21 -14.87
CA ASP A 127 -2.71 -7.95 -14.62
C ASP A 127 -2.68 -7.59 -13.13
N CYS A 128 -2.92 -8.56 -12.24
CA CYS A 128 -2.97 -8.31 -10.79
C CYS A 128 -1.59 -7.96 -10.22
N ILE A 129 -0.53 -8.69 -10.62
CA ILE A 129 0.84 -8.37 -10.19
C ILE A 129 1.25 -6.98 -10.73
N TYR A 130 0.90 -6.67 -11.98
CA TYR A 130 1.15 -5.37 -12.57
C TYR A 130 0.39 -4.25 -11.84
N ALA A 131 -0.86 -4.49 -11.44
CA ALA A 131 -1.65 -3.56 -10.63
C ALA A 131 -0.98 -3.24 -9.29
N GLY A 132 -0.44 -4.25 -8.60
CA GLY A 132 0.30 -4.05 -7.35
C GLY A 132 1.52 -3.15 -7.53
N ILE A 133 2.31 -3.36 -8.60
CA ILE A 133 3.44 -2.47 -8.93
C ILE A 133 2.94 -1.03 -9.14
N LEU A 134 1.84 -0.82 -9.87
CA LEU A 134 1.30 0.52 -10.11
C LEU A 134 0.85 1.22 -8.83
N ILE A 135 0.25 0.48 -7.89
CA ILE A 135 -0.22 1.03 -6.61
C ILE A 135 0.97 1.52 -5.79
N ASP A 136 1.98 0.68 -5.57
CA ASP A 136 3.12 0.98 -4.72
C ASP A 136 4.05 2.05 -5.28
N THR A 137 4.12 2.13 -6.61
CA THR A 137 4.96 3.12 -7.31
C THR A 137 4.21 4.39 -7.68
N ASN A 138 2.95 4.53 -7.27
CA ASN A 138 2.09 5.62 -7.73
C ASN A 138 2.17 5.80 -9.26
N ASN A 139 1.88 4.74 -10.01
CA ASN A 139 2.00 4.71 -11.48
C ASN A 139 3.41 5.01 -12.01
N PHE A 140 4.43 4.38 -11.43
CA PHE A 140 5.85 4.58 -11.74
C PHE A 140 6.39 5.98 -11.43
N MET A 141 5.73 6.76 -10.59
CA MET A 141 6.18 8.10 -10.21
C MET A 141 7.13 8.09 -9.01
N THR A 142 7.05 7.06 -8.16
CA THR A 142 7.85 6.96 -6.93
C THR A 142 8.49 5.58 -6.79
N LYS A 143 9.62 5.48 -6.10
CA LYS A 143 10.33 4.22 -5.77
C LYS A 143 10.62 3.32 -6.98
N THR A 144 10.71 3.87 -8.18
CA THR A 144 10.85 3.11 -9.42
C THR A 144 12.31 2.98 -9.82
N GLY A 145 12.79 1.76 -9.97
CA GLY A 145 14.13 1.42 -10.46
C GLY A 145 14.10 0.64 -11.77
N VAL A 146 15.27 0.28 -12.29
CA VAL A 146 15.41 -0.55 -13.50
C VAL A 146 14.67 -1.87 -13.32
N ARG A 147 14.80 -2.52 -12.16
CA ARG A 147 14.12 -3.78 -11.83
C ARG A 147 12.61 -3.67 -11.96
N THR A 148 12.03 -2.53 -11.54
CA THR A 148 10.58 -2.27 -11.66
C THR A 148 10.11 -2.30 -13.12
N PHE A 149 10.88 -1.66 -14.02
CA PHE A 149 10.56 -1.67 -15.45
C PHE A 149 10.78 -3.05 -16.10
N GLU A 150 11.79 -3.79 -15.67
CA GLU A 150 12.03 -5.17 -16.12
C GLU A 150 10.90 -6.10 -15.70
N ALA A 151 10.45 -6.02 -14.44
CA ALA A 151 9.28 -6.74 -13.94
C ALA A 151 8.01 -6.37 -14.72
N ALA A 152 7.77 -5.07 -14.95
CA ALA A 152 6.64 -4.60 -15.76
C ALA A 152 6.70 -5.12 -17.20
N ALA A 153 7.89 -5.13 -17.82
CA ALA A 153 8.08 -5.68 -19.15
C ALA A 153 7.85 -7.20 -19.20
N PHE A 154 8.30 -7.94 -18.20
CA PHE A 154 8.01 -9.36 -18.06
C PHE A 154 6.50 -9.63 -17.95
N LEU A 155 5.80 -8.92 -17.08
CA LEU A 155 4.36 -9.04 -16.92
C LEU A 155 3.61 -8.69 -18.21
N LYS A 156 4.05 -7.66 -18.92
CA LYS A 156 3.48 -7.30 -20.23
C LYS A 156 3.65 -8.43 -21.26
N ARG A 157 4.81 -9.07 -21.30
CA ARG A 157 5.03 -10.26 -22.16
C ARG A 157 4.19 -11.46 -21.73
N SER A 158 3.88 -11.59 -20.44
CA SER A 158 3.02 -12.64 -19.88
C SER A 158 1.52 -12.37 -20.10
N GLY A 159 1.15 -11.26 -20.73
CA GLY A 159 -0.23 -10.96 -21.10
C GLY A 159 -0.91 -9.86 -20.28
N ALA A 160 -0.19 -9.18 -19.39
CA ALA A 160 -0.73 -8.01 -18.69
C ALA A 160 -1.17 -6.94 -19.69
N GLU A 161 -2.37 -6.39 -19.47
CA GLU A 161 -2.93 -5.35 -20.33
C GLU A 161 -3.23 -4.07 -19.54
N VAL A 162 -2.44 -3.03 -19.81
CA VAL A 162 -2.52 -1.75 -19.09
C VAL A 162 -3.94 -1.17 -19.04
N THR A 163 -4.70 -1.35 -20.14
CA THR A 163 -6.08 -0.85 -20.19
C THR A 163 -7.00 -1.63 -19.24
N ARG A 164 -6.83 -2.95 -19.09
CA ARG A 164 -7.60 -3.75 -18.13
C ARG A 164 -7.24 -3.33 -16.71
N VAL A 165 -5.95 -3.27 -16.39
CA VAL A 165 -5.46 -2.84 -15.08
C VAL A 165 -5.96 -1.45 -14.73
N ARG A 166 -5.88 -0.49 -15.68
CA ARG A 166 -6.42 0.86 -15.46
C ARG A 166 -7.92 0.86 -15.17
N LYS A 167 -8.69 -0.04 -15.80
CA LYS A 167 -10.13 -0.16 -15.52
C LYS A 167 -10.40 -0.71 -14.11
N MET A 168 -9.59 -1.66 -13.62
CA MET A 168 -9.69 -2.22 -12.27
C MET A 168 -9.39 -1.17 -11.19
N LEU A 169 -8.41 -0.30 -11.44
CA LEU A 169 -7.94 0.71 -10.47
C LEU A 169 -8.70 2.04 -10.53
N ARG A 170 -9.82 2.11 -11.25
CA ARG A 170 -10.64 3.33 -11.28
C ARG A 170 -11.39 3.53 -9.98
N ASN A 171 -11.36 4.77 -9.51
CA ASN A 171 -12.18 5.18 -8.37
C ASN A 171 -13.64 5.39 -8.80
N ASP A 172 -14.55 5.23 -7.87
CA ASP A 172 -15.94 5.66 -8.04
C ASP A 172 -16.05 7.21 -8.07
N MET A 173 -17.24 7.69 -8.39
CA MET A 173 -17.49 9.14 -8.52
C MET A 173 -17.38 9.87 -7.18
N ALA A 174 -17.74 9.23 -6.05
CA ALA A 174 -17.68 9.85 -4.73
C ALA A 174 -16.22 10.05 -4.30
N CYS A 175 -15.39 9.02 -4.42
CA CYS A 175 -13.95 9.08 -4.17
C CYS A 175 -13.28 10.14 -5.06
N TYR A 176 -13.63 10.17 -6.36
CA TYR A 176 -13.07 11.13 -7.30
C TYR A 176 -13.42 12.58 -6.93
N LYS A 177 -14.70 12.83 -6.57
CA LYS A 177 -15.16 14.16 -6.13
C LYS A 177 -14.49 14.60 -4.83
N ALA A 178 -14.40 13.71 -3.83
CA ALA A 178 -13.76 14.02 -2.56
C ALA A 178 -12.28 14.42 -2.74
N ARG A 179 -11.55 13.67 -3.60
CA ARG A 179 -10.17 14.01 -3.95
C ARG A 179 -10.07 15.35 -4.67
N ALA A 180 -10.92 15.60 -5.66
CA ALA A 180 -10.94 16.87 -6.38
C ALA A 180 -11.26 18.06 -5.46
N GLU A 181 -12.17 17.87 -4.50
CA GLU A 181 -12.52 18.89 -3.51
C GLU A 181 -11.35 19.17 -2.56
N ALA A 182 -10.64 18.13 -2.12
CA ALA A 182 -9.42 18.28 -1.33
C ALA A 182 -8.37 19.11 -2.07
N VAL A 183 -8.12 18.80 -3.36
CA VAL A 183 -7.17 19.57 -4.18
C VAL A 183 -7.63 21.02 -4.39
N ARG A 184 -8.92 21.22 -4.65
CA ARG A 184 -9.50 22.54 -4.86
C ARG A 184 -9.36 23.47 -3.66
N HIS A 185 -9.51 22.94 -2.45
CA HIS A 185 -9.44 23.70 -1.20
C HIS A 185 -8.06 23.63 -0.51
N ALA A 186 -7.04 23.16 -1.23
CA ALA A 186 -5.69 23.18 -0.69
C ALA A 186 -5.18 24.61 -0.50
N GLU A 187 -4.58 24.85 0.64
CA GLU A 187 -3.92 26.10 0.97
C GLU A 187 -2.41 25.92 0.93
N VAL A 188 -1.73 26.87 0.32
CA VAL A 188 -0.26 26.90 0.32
C VAL A 188 0.22 27.60 1.58
N TYR A 189 0.97 26.92 2.40
CA TYR A 189 1.57 27.40 3.64
C TYR A 189 3.06 27.59 3.44
N ARG A 190 3.62 28.72 3.90
CA ARG A 190 5.05 29.07 3.76
C ARG A 190 5.60 28.91 2.33
N GLY A 191 4.77 29.03 1.30
CA GLY A 191 5.18 28.96 -0.10
C GLY A 191 5.42 27.57 -0.67
N SER A 192 5.74 26.54 0.17
CA SER A 192 6.16 25.22 -0.27
C SER A 192 5.37 24.04 0.33
N PHE A 193 4.47 24.29 1.29
CA PHE A 193 3.67 23.26 1.92
C PHE A 193 2.21 23.36 1.51
N ALA A 194 1.62 22.30 0.97
CA ALA A 194 0.19 22.25 0.69
C ALA A 194 -0.55 21.56 1.85
N ILE A 195 -1.53 22.26 2.43
CA ILE A 195 -2.36 21.72 3.52
C ILE A 195 -3.82 21.73 3.06
N SER A 196 -4.50 20.59 3.17
CA SER A 196 -5.89 20.47 2.77
C SER A 196 -6.69 19.54 3.67
N VAL A 197 -8.02 19.58 3.50
CA VAL A 197 -8.97 18.66 4.14
C VAL A 197 -9.68 17.85 3.08
N CYS A 198 -9.67 16.53 3.23
CA CYS A 198 -10.40 15.61 2.37
C CYS A 198 -11.78 15.31 2.98
N PRO A 199 -12.88 15.56 2.27
CA PRO A 199 -14.20 15.13 2.72
C PRO A 199 -14.27 13.61 2.88
N SER A 200 -14.96 13.16 3.92
CA SER A 200 -15.14 11.73 4.22
C SER A 200 -16.58 11.24 4.02
N GLU A 201 -17.54 12.14 3.83
CA GLU A 201 -18.95 11.80 3.69
C GLU A 201 -19.22 11.01 2.39
N ASN A 202 -19.89 9.87 2.53
CA ASN A 202 -20.23 8.97 1.42
C ASN A 202 -19.01 8.44 0.64
N VAL A 203 -17.85 8.37 1.28
CA VAL A 203 -16.61 7.80 0.74
C VAL A 203 -16.31 6.49 1.44
N GLU A 204 -16.15 5.39 0.71
CA GLU A 204 -15.94 4.05 1.29
C GLU A 204 -14.60 3.97 2.06
N SER A 205 -13.54 4.57 1.52
CA SER A 205 -12.20 4.55 2.11
C SER A 205 -11.59 5.97 2.18
N PRO A 206 -12.10 6.85 3.07
CA PRO A 206 -11.73 8.27 3.06
C PRO A 206 -10.24 8.51 3.29
N THR A 207 -9.59 7.71 4.12
CA THR A 207 -8.16 7.82 4.43
C THR A 207 -7.29 7.51 3.20
N ILE A 208 -7.71 6.56 2.36
CA ILE A 208 -7.04 6.25 1.09
C ILE A 208 -7.19 7.42 0.11
N VAL A 209 -8.40 7.98 0.02
CA VAL A 209 -8.65 9.16 -0.84
C VAL A 209 -7.85 10.37 -0.38
N GLY A 210 -7.73 10.59 0.93
CA GLY A 210 -6.86 11.63 1.51
C GLY A 210 -5.40 11.43 1.15
N ALA A 211 -4.90 10.20 1.18
CA ALA A 211 -3.54 9.87 0.77
C ALA A 211 -3.32 10.10 -0.75
N GLN A 212 -4.32 9.77 -1.59
CA GLN A 212 -4.28 10.06 -3.02
C GLN A 212 -4.28 11.57 -3.30
N ALA A 213 -5.09 12.34 -2.56
CA ALA A 213 -5.09 13.79 -2.67
C ALA A 213 -3.73 14.40 -2.27
N ALA A 214 -3.09 13.86 -1.23
CA ALA A 214 -1.74 14.29 -0.85
C ALA A 214 -0.72 14.06 -1.96
N ASN A 215 -0.76 12.91 -2.64
CA ASN A 215 0.09 12.66 -3.81
C ASN A 215 -0.21 13.65 -4.96
N GLU A 216 -1.48 13.99 -5.18
CA GLU A 216 -1.89 14.88 -6.27
C GLU A 216 -1.39 16.33 -6.04
N LEU A 217 -1.39 16.80 -4.80
CA LEU A 217 -0.89 18.12 -4.44
C LEU A 217 0.61 18.31 -4.73
N LEU A 218 1.39 17.23 -4.74
CA LEU A 218 2.81 17.30 -5.10
C LEU A 218 3.06 17.57 -6.60
N ASN A 219 2.04 17.44 -7.45
CA ASN A 219 2.15 17.82 -8.86
C ASN A 219 2.08 19.34 -9.08
N ILE A 220 1.86 20.12 -8.02
CA ILE A 220 1.79 21.60 -8.11
C ILE A 220 3.19 22.17 -7.99
N ILE A 221 3.59 22.99 -8.95
CA ILE A 221 4.92 23.65 -8.97
C ILE A 221 5.15 24.43 -7.66
N GLY A 222 6.27 24.22 -7.03
CA GLY A 222 6.68 24.87 -5.79
C GLY A 222 6.23 24.15 -4.51
N ILE A 223 5.36 23.14 -4.60
CA ILE A 223 4.99 22.33 -3.43
C ILE A 223 6.04 21.25 -3.21
N LYS A 224 6.72 21.30 -2.06
CA LYS A 224 7.72 20.33 -1.61
C LYS A 224 7.13 19.24 -0.73
N ALA A 225 6.11 19.58 0.07
CA ALA A 225 5.38 18.61 0.87
C ALA A 225 3.89 18.95 0.96
N SER A 226 3.08 17.91 1.14
CA SER A 226 1.62 18.01 1.26
C SER A 226 1.12 17.29 2.51
N PHE A 227 0.07 17.85 3.11
CA PHE A 227 -0.58 17.34 4.31
C PHE A 227 -2.10 17.37 4.09
N VAL A 228 -2.71 16.20 4.04
CA VAL A 228 -4.17 16.10 3.86
C VAL A 228 -4.78 15.47 5.11
N LEU A 229 -5.70 16.22 5.72
CA LEU A 229 -6.44 15.81 6.90
C LEU A 229 -7.76 15.16 6.48
N THR A 230 -8.08 14.01 7.05
CA THR A 230 -9.33 13.29 6.80
C THR A 230 -9.95 12.91 8.13
N GLU A 231 -11.15 13.40 8.41
CA GLU A 231 -11.92 13.02 9.59
C GLU A 231 -12.69 11.72 9.31
N TYR A 232 -12.42 10.67 10.09
CA TYR A 232 -13.06 9.38 9.94
C TYR A 232 -13.04 8.60 11.26
N ASN A 233 -14.18 8.02 11.66
CA ASN A 233 -14.33 7.23 12.90
C ASN A 233 -13.81 7.96 14.15
N ASP A 234 -14.25 9.20 14.36
CA ASP A 234 -13.88 10.06 15.51
C ASP A 234 -12.38 10.33 15.64
N LYS A 235 -11.63 10.17 14.55
CA LYS A 235 -10.21 10.46 14.46
C LYS A 235 -9.91 11.34 13.26
N ILE A 236 -8.82 12.07 13.34
CA ILE A 236 -8.26 12.80 12.20
C ILE A 236 -7.02 12.07 11.73
N TYR A 237 -7.07 11.58 10.52
CA TYR A 237 -5.94 10.98 9.81
C TYR A 237 -5.24 12.06 9.01
N ILE A 238 -3.92 12.14 9.18
CA ILE A 238 -3.07 13.03 8.40
C ILE A 238 -2.27 12.16 7.45
N SER A 239 -2.45 12.38 6.16
CA SER A 239 -1.61 11.79 5.11
C SER A 239 -0.61 12.83 4.65
N SER A 240 0.67 12.56 4.79
CA SER A 240 1.74 13.45 4.36
C SER A 240 2.60 12.82 3.27
N ARG A 241 3.02 13.66 2.31
CA ARG A 241 3.82 13.27 1.16
C ARG A 241 4.87 14.33 0.86
N SER A 242 6.02 13.91 0.29
CA SER A 242 7.05 14.85 -0.20
C SER A 242 7.76 14.26 -1.42
N ILE A 243 8.53 15.12 -2.08
CA ILE A 243 9.44 14.73 -3.17
C ILE A 243 10.85 15.07 -2.69
N ASP A 244 11.52 14.10 -2.05
CA ASP A 244 12.93 14.06 -1.61
C ASP A 244 13.45 15.24 -0.75
N GLU A 245 12.92 16.45 -0.91
CA GLU A 245 13.43 17.66 -0.26
C GLU A 245 13.03 17.75 1.22
N ILE A 246 11.88 17.22 1.59
CA ILE A 246 11.32 17.31 2.95
C ILE A 246 11.13 15.92 3.53
N ASN A 247 11.71 15.67 4.70
CA ASN A 247 11.44 14.46 5.47
C ASN A 247 10.13 14.54 6.22
N VAL A 248 9.02 14.07 5.61
CA VAL A 248 7.70 14.09 6.25
C VAL A 248 7.58 13.10 7.40
N GLN A 249 8.46 12.11 7.52
CA GLN A 249 8.47 11.18 8.64
C GLN A 249 8.70 11.91 9.96
N ILE A 250 9.73 12.74 10.06
CA ILE A 250 10.07 13.47 11.29
C ILE A 250 8.98 14.47 11.68
N ILE A 251 8.30 15.06 10.68
CA ILE A 251 7.15 15.94 10.93
C ILE A 251 5.99 15.13 11.55
N MET A 252 5.67 13.97 11.00
CA MET A 252 4.60 13.12 11.53
C MET A 252 4.95 12.49 12.87
N GLU A 253 6.22 12.18 13.14
CA GLU A 253 6.67 11.68 14.45
C GLU A 253 6.45 12.72 15.58
N LYS A 254 6.65 14.02 15.31
CA LYS A 254 6.31 15.09 16.26
C LYS A 254 4.80 15.15 16.56
N LEU A 255 3.96 14.65 15.66
CA LEU A 255 2.50 14.54 15.84
C LEU A 255 2.05 13.15 16.34
N GLY A 256 2.98 12.31 16.78
CA GLY A 256 2.69 10.97 17.29
C GLY A 256 2.41 9.92 16.21
N GLY A 257 2.77 10.21 14.98
CA GLY A 257 2.66 9.32 13.82
C GLY A 257 3.99 8.70 13.42
N GLY A 258 4.15 8.42 12.12
CA GLY A 258 5.38 7.86 11.56
C GLY A 258 5.25 7.54 10.07
N GLY A 259 6.24 6.85 9.53
CA GLY A 259 6.27 6.46 8.13
C GLY A 259 7.68 6.37 7.58
N HIS A 260 7.87 6.89 6.38
CA HIS A 260 9.14 6.98 5.66
C HIS A 260 9.40 8.41 5.23
N LEU A 261 10.61 8.67 4.72
CA LEU A 261 11.06 9.98 4.27
C LEU A 261 9.99 10.75 3.47
N ASN A 262 9.42 10.11 2.45
CA ASN A 262 8.52 10.74 1.48
C ASN A 262 7.04 10.40 1.69
N VAL A 263 6.73 9.46 2.58
CA VAL A 263 5.36 8.96 2.83
C VAL A 263 5.21 8.70 4.32
N ALA A 264 4.42 9.51 4.98
CA ALA A 264 4.17 9.35 6.40
C ALA A 264 2.73 9.74 6.74
N GLY A 265 2.32 9.48 7.98
CA GLY A 265 1.00 9.85 8.46
C GLY A 265 0.92 9.87 9.97
N ALA A 266 -0.14 10.49 10.49
CA ALA A 266 -0.45 10.51 11.91
C ALA A 266 -1.96 10.32 12.12
N GLN A 267 -2.33 9.88 13.32
CA GLN A 267 -3.72 9.77 13.76
C GLN A 267 -3.91 10.58 15.03
N LEU A 268 -4.80 11.56 14.98
CA LEU A 268 -5.11 12.41 16.12
C LEU A 268 -6.50 12.07 16.65
N THR A 269 -6.66 12.07 17.97
CA THR A 269 -7.92 11.85 18.67
C THR A 269 -8.21 13.04 19.59
N GLY A 270 -9.51 13.36 19.76
CA GLY A 270 -9.93 14.42 20.68
C GLY A 270 -9.59 15.84 20.22
N VAL A 271 -9.30 16.03 18.94
CA VAL A 271 -9.04 17.34 18.34
C VAL A 271 -9.95 17.58 17.14
N THR A 272 -10.23 18.83 16.83
CA THR A 272 -10.98 19.22 15.63
C THR A 272 -10.05 19.35 14.42
N ILE A 273 -10.61 19.32 13.21
CA ILE A 273 -9.86 19.58 11.95
C ILE A 273 -9.06 20.90 12.03
N VAL A 274 -9.67 21.95 12.59
CA VAL A 274 -9.01 23.26 12.72
C VAL A 274 -7.80 23.19 13.65
N GLN A 275 -7.95 22.47 14.79
CA GLN A 275 -6.84 22.24 15.72
C GLN A 275 -5.74 21.40 15.10
N ALA A 276 -6.11 20.30 14.41
CA ALA A 276 -5.14 19.44 13.73
C ALA A 276 -4.35 20.18 12.64
N LYS A 277 -5.05 21.03 11.85
CA LYS A 277 -4.40 21.89 10.85
C LYS A 277 -3.39 22.83 11.52
N ARG A 278 -3.78 23.46 12.64
CA ARG A 278 -2.90 24.35 13.38
C ARG A 278 -1.69 23.62 13.94
N MET A 279 -1.87 22.40 14.46
CA MET A 279 -0.75 21.57 14.94
C MET A 279 0.27 21.30 13.82
N ILE A 280 -0.18 21.02 12.59
CA ILE A 280 0.73 20.88 11.45
C ILE A 280 1.50 22.18 11.19
N GLN A 281 0.79 23.32 11.16
CA GLN A 281 1.41 24.63 10.92
C GLN A 281 2.43 24.99 11.99
N ASP A 282 2.09 24.80 13.26
CA ASP A 282 2.98 25.09 14.40
C ASP A 282 4.23 24.18 14.34
N THR A 283 4.06 22.88 14.01
CA THR A 283 5.17 21.94 13.83
C THR A 283 6.10 22.37 12.69
N LEU A 284 5.54 22.77 11.55
CA LEU A 284 6.32 23.25 10.41
C LEU A 284 7.10 24.52 10.77
N ASP A 285 6.46 25.47 11.47
CA ASP A 285 7.10 26.72 11.89
C ASP A 285 8.24 26.49 12.89
N GLU A 286 8.07 25.53 13.83
CA GLU A 286 9.11 25.13 14.75
C GLU A 286 10.31 24.56 14.01
N MET A 287 10.08 23.57 13.12
CA MET A 287 11.13 22.88 12.38
C MET A 287 11.87 23.80 11.40
N LEU A 288 11.16 24.72 10.74
CA LEU A 288 11.80 25.75 9.91
C LEU A 288 12.71 26.67 10.74
N LYS A 289 12.27 27.07 11.95
CA LYS A 289 13.05 27.91 12.85
C LYS A 289 14.27 27.20 13.42
N GLU A 290 14.17 25.89 13.66
CA GLU A 290 15.27 25.02 14.14
C GLU A 290 16.25 24.66 13.01
N GLY A 291 15.87 24.83 11.74
CA GLY A 291 16.66 24.44 10.58
C GLY A 291 16.61 22.94 10.26
N ASP A 292 15.61 22.23 10.80
CA ASP A 292 15.40 20.80 10.53
C ASP A 292 14.81 20.56 9.13
N ILE A 293 14.10 21.56 8.58
CA ILE A 293 13.56 21.59 7.22
C ILE A 293 13.78 22.97 6.59
N GLU A 294 13.77 23.04 5.26
CA GLU A 294 13.93 24.27 4.49
C GLU A 294 12.67 24.57 3.65
N GLU A 295 12.36 25.89 3.43
CA GLU A 295 11.24 26.34 2.57
C GLU A 295 11.45 25.96 1.10
#